data_7c50c809fcdd09e0742a0a3439fcc6c7
#
_entry.id   7c50c809fcdd09e0742a0a3439fcc6c7
#
_cell.length_a   1.000
_cell.length_b   1.000
_cell.length_c   1.000
_cell.angle_alpha   90.00
_cell.angle_beta   90.00
_cell.angle_gamma   90.00
#
_symmetry.space_group_name_H-M   'P 1'
#
loop_
_entity.id
_entity.type
_entity.pdbx_description
1 polymer ?
#
loop_
_entity_poly.entity_id
_entity_poly.type
_entity_poly.pdbx_seq_one_letter_code
_entity_poly.pdbx_strand_id
1 'polypeptide(L)'
;MQGNEYEKYRLQSVEKSINILNLFYDAEELGAAEVAAKMGMTRGTAFRFLTTLEMNGLLIRTSKARYRLGLQLYSLGQLAYARFSLPDLSHPYLARLMEATGETTFLGISDGSTKVIYVDRVVSTSTLRIDIRLGTRITAHHTSIGKIHPGLSVGEVYPALFGNHGFHSHYPADHQRREDAAFGAGTNSPRRILL
;
A
#
# COMPACT_ATOMS: atom_id res chain seq x y z
N MET A 1 -5.02 -15.24 -20.65
CA MET A 1 -6.12 -14.84 -21.55
C MET A 1 -7.46 -14.63 -20.79
N GLN A 2 -7.46 -14.15 -19.54
CA GLN A 2 -8.68 -13.91 -18.74
C GLN A 2 -9.03 -12.40 -18.59
N GLY A 3 -8.27 -11.50 -19.22
CA GLY A 3 -8.43 -10.04 -19.03
C GLY A 3 -9.63 -9.39 -19.73
N ASN A 4 -10.21 -10.01 -20.73
CA ASN A 4 -11.16 -9.35 -21.64
C ASN A 4 -12.64 -9.60 -21.33
N GLU A 5 -12.97 -10.56 -20.47
CA GLU A 5 -14.39 -10.87 -20.18
C GLU A 5 -14.99 -9.95 -19.12
N TYR A 6 -14.19 -9.43 -18.18
CA TYR A 6 -14.65 -8.52 -17.13
C TYR A 6 -14.77 -7.06 -17.59
N GLU A 7 -14.13 -6.66 -18.69
CA GLU A 7 -14.20 -5.27 -19.19
C GLU A 7 -15.62 -4.83 -19.55
N LYS A 8 -16.45 -5.72 -20.05
CA LYS A 8 -17.86 -5.43 -20.39
C LYS A 8 -18.73 -5.10 -19.17
N TYR A 9 -18.29 -5.47 -17.96
CA TYR A 9 -19.02 -5.21 -16.71
C TYR A 9 -18.49 -3.97 -15.96
N ARG A 10 -17.46 -3.30 -16.49
CA ARG A 10 -16.89 -2.11 -15.85
C ARG A 10 -17.84 -0.93 -15.89
N LEU A 11 -18.18 -0.42 -14.71
CA LEU A 11 -18.89 0.83 -14.55
C LEU A 11 -17.90 1.98 -14.40
N GLN A 12 -17.67 2.71 -15.50
CA GLN A 12 -16.69 3.81 -15.54
C GLN A 12 -16.91 4.88 -14.45
N SER A 13 -18.18 5.12 -14.04
CA SER A 13 -18.49 6.07 -12.97
C SER A 13 -17.99 5.59 -11.62
N VAL A 14 -18.11 4.30 -11.32
CA VAL A 14 -17.60 3.70 -10.08
C VAL A 14 -16.07 3.74 -10.07
N GLU A 15 -15.45 3.36 -11.18
CA GLU A 15 -13.98 3.41 -11.32
C GLU A 15 -13.45 4.83 -11.15
N LYS A 16 -14.06 5.83 -11.78
CA LYS A 16 -13.69 7.24 -11.61
C LYS A 16 -13.87 7.70 -10.17
N SER A 17 -14.92 7.26 -9.47
CA SER A 17 -15.13 7.56 -8.05
C SER A 17 -14.00 7.00 -7.18
N ILE A 18 -13.60 5.75 -7.40
CA ILE A 18 -12.48 5.11 -6.70
C ILE A 18 -11.17 5.84 -7.00
N ASN A 19 -10.93 6.19 -8.27
CA ASN A 19 -9.73 6.93 -8.66
C ASN A 19 -9.66 8.32 -8.02
N ILE A 20 -10.80 9.00 -7.87
CA ILE A 20 -10.87 10.28 -7.13
C ILE A 20 -10.53 10.08 -5.65
N LEU A 21 -11.06 9.04 -5.00
CA LEU A 21 -10.70 8.72 -3.60
C LEU A 21 -9.20 8.40 -3.47
N ASN A 22 -8.61 7.73 -4.44
CA ASN A 22 -7.18 7.43 -4.45
C ASN A 22 -6.29 8.68 -4.53
N LEU A 23 -6.75 9.82 -5.05
CA LEU A 23 -5.99 11.06 -5.07
C LEU A 23 -5.66 11.58 -3.66
N PHE A 24 -6.43 11.20 -2.65
CA PHE A 24 -6.24 11.59 -1.26
C PHE A 24 -5.14 10.80 -0.54
N TYR A 25 -4.51 9.82 -1.18
CA TYR A 25 -3.27 9.23 -0.65
C TYR A 25 -2.14 10.25 -0.57
N ASP A 26 -2.09 11.17 -1.54
CA ASP A 26 -1.01 12.15 -1.69
C ASP A 26 -1.44 13.56 -1.27
N ALA A 27 -2.69 13.75 -0.84
CA ALA A 27 -3.22 15.07 -0.50
C ALA A 27 -4.24 14.98 0.64
N GLU A 28 -4.11 15.82 1.65
CA GLU A 28 -5.06 15.89 2.75
C GLU A 28 -6.40 16.49 2.31
N GLU A 29 -6.37 17.51 1.46
CA GLU A 29 -7.54 18.17 0.91
C GLU A 29 -7.38 18.46 -0.58
N LEU A 30 -8.44 18.30 -1.36
CA LEU A 30 -8.49 18.61 -2.80
C LEU A 30 -9.72 19.43 -3.15
N GLY A 31 -9.55 20.43 -4.03
CA GLY A 31 -10.63 21.19 -4.62
C GLY A 31 -11.11 20.58 -5.95
N ALA A 32 -12.30 20.95 -6.41
CA ALA A 32 -12.89 20.43 -7.66
C ALA A 32 -12.02 20.72 -8.89
N ALA A 33 -11.31 21.85 -8.92
CA ALA A 33 -10.41 22.19 -10.04
C ALA A 33 -9.17 21.28 -10.07
N GLU A 34 -8.62 20.95 -8.90
CA GLU A 34 -7.45 20.06 -8.79
C GLU A 34 -7.80 18.63 -9.18
N VAL A 35 -8.96 18.15 -8.70
CA VAL A 35 -9.48 16.83 -9.09
C VAL A 35 -9.74 16.77 -10.60
N ALA A 36 -10.35 17.81 -11.18
CA ALA A 36 -10.59 17.90 -12.61
C ALA A 36 -9.29 17.79 -13.42
N ALA A 37 -8.26 18.53 -13.02
CA ALA A 37 -6.94 18.51 -13.67
C ALA A 37 -6.27 17.13 -13.57
N LYS A 38 -6.25 16.53 -12.36
CA LYS A 38 -5.65 15.21 -12.13
C LYS A 38 -6.36 14.06 -12.85
N MET A 39 -7.68 14.18 -13.03
CA MET A 39 -8.53 13.16 -13.63
C MET A 39 -8.81 13.38 -15.13
N GLY A 40 -8.32 14.45 -15.71
CA GLY A 40 -8.56 14.79 -17.12
C GLY A 40 -10.05 15.03 -17.44
N MET A 41 -10.82 15.63 -16.53
CA MET A 41 -12.24 15.90 -16.70
C MET A 41 -12.59 17.38 -16.50
N THR A 42 -13.82 17.78 -16.86
CA THR A 42 -14.29 19.15 -16.60
C THR A 42 -14.51 19.38 -15.10
N ARG A 43 -14.35 20.64 -14.66
CA ARG A 43 -14.61 21.04 -13.27
C ARG A 43 -16.05 20.70 -12.82
N GLY A 44 -17.03 20.85 -13.71
CA GLY A 44 -18.43 20.51 -13.44
C GLY A 44 -18.61 18.99 -13.21
N THR A 45 -17.94 18.16 -14.00
CA THR A 45 -17.94 16.71 -13.82
C THR A 45 -17.27 16.32 -12.50
N ALA A 46 -16.08 16.87 -12.19
CA ALA A 46 -15.40 16.62 -10.92
C ALA A 46 -16.27 17.03 -9.73
N PHE A 47 -16.92 18.20 -9.80
CA PHE A 47 -17.84 18.67 -8.75
C PHE A 47 -18.99 17.68 -8.50
N ARG A 48 -19.61 17.15 -9.56
CA ARG A 48 -20.67 16.14 -9.44
C ARG A 48 -20.21 14.87 -8.73
N PHE A 49 -19.02 14.35 -9.08
CA PHE A 49 -18.45 13.21 -8.38
C PHE A 49 -18.18 13.51 -6.91
N LEU A 50 -17.52 14.65 -6.62
CA LEU A 50 -17.20 15.06 -5.26
C LEU A 50 -18.46 15.23 -4.40
N THR A 51 -19.50 15.88 -4.93
CA THR A 51 -20.78 16.04 -4.23
C THR A 51 -21.46 14.68 -3.99
N THR A 52 -21.44 13.78 -4.97
CA THR A 52 -21.99 12.44 -4.79
C THR A 52 -21.25 11.66 -3.70
N LEU A 53 -19.92 11.73 -3.68
CA LEU A 53 -19.11 11.10 -2.64
C LEU A 53 -19.33 11.73 -1.25
N GLU A 54 -19.54 13.06 -1.18
CA GLU A 54 -19.90 13.80 0.03
C GLU A 54 -21.28 13.36 0.56
N MET A 55 -22.29 13.30 -0.31
CA MET A 55 -23.65 12.84 0.06
C MET A 55 -23.68 11.43 0.64
N ASN A 56 -22.72 10.59 0.24
CA ASN A 56 -22.56 9.22 0.75
C ASN A 56 -21.57 9.13 1.93
N GLY A 57 -21.10 10.24 2.48
CA GLY A 57 -20.20 10.28 3.63
C GLY A 57 -18.76 9.82 3.34
N LEU A 58 -18.44 9.52 2.06
CA LEU A 58 -17.09 9.12 1.65
C LEU A 58 -16.12 10.30 1.60
N LEU A 59 -16.64 11.51 1.37
CA LEU A 59 -15.92 12.78 1.50
C LEU A 59 -16.66 13.71 2.46
N ILE A 60 -15.94 14.68 2.99
CA ILE A 60 -16.47 15.80 3.80
C ILE A 60 -15.99 17.08 3.14
N ARG A 61 -16.91 18.02 2.93
CA ARG A 61 -16.58 19.36 2.43
C ARG A 61 -16.13 20.26 3.56
N THR A 62 -15.01 20.93 3.39
CA THR A 62 -14.47 21.90 4.37
C THR A 62 -15.03 23.30 4.14
N SER A 63 -14.84 24.19 5.11
CA SER A 63 -15.27 25.60 5.02
C SER A 63 -14.61 26.35 3.84
N LYS A 64 -13.47 25.88 3.34
CA LYS A 64 -12.77 26.43 2.18
C LYS A 64 -13.26 25.84 0.85
N ALA A 65 -14.43 25.18 0.82
CA ALA A 65 -14.96 24.50 -0.35
C ALA A 65 -14.02 23.44 -0.95
N ARG A 66 -13.12 22.86 -0.14
CA ARG A 66 -12.29 21.72 -0.46
C ARG A 66 -12.92 20.45 0.12
N TYR A 67 -12.42 19.30 -0.28
CA TYR A 67 -12.90 17.98 0.17
C TYR A 67 -11.76 17.23 0.84
N ARG A 68 -12.10 16.45 1.85
CA ARG A 68 -11.21 15.48 2.52
C ARG A 68 -11.93 14.15 2.71
N LEU A 69 -11.19 13.10 3.05
CA LEU A 69 -11.78 11.77 3.30
C LEU A 69 -12.79 11.83 4.45
N GLY A 70 -13.93 11.19 4.24
CA GLY A 70 -15.05 11.12 5.17
C GLY A 70 -14.98 9.91 6.10
N LEU A 71 -15.73 9.98 7.21
CA LEU A 71 -15.70 8.96 8.26
C LEU A 71 -16.28 7.61 7.83
N GLN A 72 -17.12 7.61 6.78
CA GLN A 72 -17.67 6.38 6.22
C GLN A 72 -16.56 5.44 5.71
N LEU A 73 -15.48 5.99 5.13
CA LEU A 73 -14.33 5.19 4.72
C LEU A 73 -13.64 4.49 5.89
N TYR A 74 -13.51 5.20 7.02
CA TYR A 74 -12.96 4.61 8.25
C TYR A 74 -13.85 3.48 8.75
N SER A 75 -15.18 3.69 8.81
CA SER A 75 -16.12 2.67 9.25
C SER A 75 -16.05 1.40 8.39
N LEU A 76 -16.07 1.56 7.06
CA LEU A 76 -15.93 0.43 6.13
C LEU A 76 -14.56 -0.25 6.26
N GLY A 77 -13.51 0.55 6.43
CA GLY A 77 -12.14 0.06 6.64
C GLY A 77 -12.05 -0.77 7.91
N GLN A 78 -12.64 -0.33 9.02
CA GLN A 78 -12.67 -1.07 10.27
C GLN A 78 -13.45 -2.39 10.17
N LEU A 79 -14.57 -2.40 9.48
CA LEU A 79 -15.32 -3.63 9.23
C LEU A 79 -14.53 -4.63 8.37
N ALA A 80 -13.79 -4.13 7.38
CA ALA A 80 -12.90 -4.95 6.60
C ALA A 80 -11.74 -5.47 7.46
N TYR A 81 -11.08 -4.60 8.22
CA TYR A 81 -9.95 -4.92 9.09
C TYR A 81 -10.31 -5.95 10.16
N ALA A 82 -11.48 -5.82 10.80
CA ALA A 82 -11.95 -6.76 11.83
C ALA A 82 -12.12 -8.21 11.31
N ARG A 83 -12.19 -8.41 10.01
CA ARG A 83 -12.23 -9.74 9.38
C ARG A 83 -10.83 -10.31 9.10
N PHE A 84 -9.79 -9.51 9.25
CA PHE A 84 -8.41 -9.95 9.16
C PHE A 84 -7.88 -10.22 10.58
N SER A 85 -7.79 -11.50 10.97
CA SER A 85 -7.17 -11.88 12.25
C SER A 85 -5.64 -11.72 12.25
N LEU A 86 -5.05 -11.44 11.09
CA LEU A 86 -3.61 -11.42 10.91
C LEU A 86 -2.89 -10.35 11.75
N PRO A 87 -3.37 -9.09 11.85
CA PRO A 87 -2.72 -8.09 12.70
C PRO A 87 -2.69 -8.49 14.17
N ASP A 88 -3.80 -9.01 14.72
CA ASP A 88 -3.86 -9.43 16.12
C ASP A 88 -2.89 -10.60 16.42
N LEU A 89 -2.77 -11.53 15.47
CA LEU A 89 -1.84 -12.65 15.56
C LEU A 89 -0.38 -12.23 15.43
N SER A 90 -0.09 -11.25 14.59
CA SER A 90 1.29 -10.84 14.27
C SER A 90 1.86 -9.78 15.22
N HIS A 91 1.01 -8.96 15.84
CA HIS A 91 1.46 -7.85 16.69
C HIS A 91 2.47 -8.25 17.79
N PRO A 92 2.30 -9.36 18.54
CA PRO A 92 3.29 -9.81 19.53
C PRO A 92 4.66 -10.13 18.91
N TYR A 93 4.67 -10.62 17.66
CA TYR A 93 5.92 -10.92 16.95
C TYR A 93 6.61 -9.65 16.46
N LEU A 94 5.83 -8.66 15.98
CA LEU A 94 6.36 -7.35 15.63
C LEU A 94 6.98 -6.66 16.84
N ALA A 95 6.34 -6.75 18.02
CA ALA A 95 6.87 -6.16 19.24
C ALA A 95 8.22 -6.80 19.62
N ARG A 96 8.30 -8.13 19.61
CA ARG A 96 9.56 -8.85 19.90
C ARG A 96 10.66 -8.52 18.90
N LEU A 97 10.30 -8.36 17.62
CA LEU A 97 11.26 -7.99 16.59
C LEU A 97 11.76 -6.55 16.81
N MET A 98 10.86 -5.62 17.14
CA MET A 98 11.23 -4.23 17.48
C MET A 98 12.16 -4.19 18.71
N GLU A 99 11.85 -4.96 19.76
CA GLU A 99 12.70 -5.05 20.96
C GLU A 99 14.09 -5.61 20.64
N ALA A 100 14.16 -6.63 19.78
CA ALA A 100 15.42 -7.28 19.41
C ALA A 100 16.31 -6.41 18.49
N THR A 101 15.70 -5.60 17.61
CA THR A 101 16.42 -4.80 16.60
C THR A 101 16.57 -3.34 16.97
N GLY A 102 15.71 -2.80 17.84
CA GLY A 102 15.60 -1.37 18.11
C GLY A 102 14.93 -0.58 16.97
N GLU A 103 14.44 -1.24 15.92
CA GLU A 103 13.89 -0.60 14.72
C GLU A 103 12.36 -0.71 14.67
N THR A 104 11.72 0.24 13.97
CA THR A 104 10.27 0.15 13.70
C THR A 104 9.98 -1.06 12.83
N THR A 105 9.03 -1.88 13.26
CA THR A 105 8.59 -3.07 12.54
C THR A 105 7.20 -2.88 11.96
N PHE A 106 6.96 -3.46 10.80
CA PHE A 106 5.72 -3.29 10.05
C PHE A 106 5.16 -4.63 9.59
N LEU A 107 3.82 -4.77 9.63
CA LEU A 107 3.10 -5.79 8.89
C LEU A 107 2.60 -5.19 7.56
N GLY A 108 3.03 -5.77 6.45
CA GLY A 108 2.55 -5.39 5.12
C GLY A 108 1.80 -6.54 4.46
N ILE A 109 0.70 -6.22 3.79
CA ILE A 109 -0.10 -7.16 3.02
C ILE A 109 -0.06 -6.73 1.55
N SER A 110 0.17 -7.69 0.64
CA SER A 110 0.07 -7.44 -0.80
C SER A 110 -1.38 -7.12 -1.17
N ASP A 111 -1.59 -6.10 -1.98
CA ASP A 111 -2.91 -5.77 -2.51
C ASP A 111 -3.29 -6.59 -3.78
N GLY A 112 -2.53 -7.65 -4.05
CA GLY A 112 -2.70 -8.47 -5.25
C GLY A 112 -2.12 -7.85 -6.52
N SER A 113 -1.44 -6.72 -6.39
CA SER A 113 -0.73 -6.02 -7.48
C SER A 113 0.76 -5.86 -7.13
N THR A 114 1.37 -4.78 -7.57
CA THR A 114 2.78 -4.45 -7.27
C THR A 114 2.96 -3.63 -5.99
N LYS A 115 1.93 -3.52 -5.14
CA LYS A 115 1.96 -2.69 -3.94
C LYS A 115 1.76 -3.49 -2.67
N VAL A 116 2.32 -2.96 -1.59
CA VAL A 116 2.14 -3.42 -0.21
C VAL A 116 1.41 -2.35 0.57
N ILE A 117 0.41 -2.76 1.37
CA ILE A 117 -0.32 -1.91 2.30
C ILE A 117 0.16 -2.23 3.71
N TYR A 118 0.63 -1.25 4.46
CA TYR A 118 0.97 -1.43 5.86
C TYR A 118 -0.30 -1.44 6.72
N VAL A 119 -0.53 -2.55 7.42
CA VAL A 119 -1.77 -2.80 8.20
C VAL A 119 -1.53 -2.84 9.70
N ASP A 120 -0.30 -3.09 10.15
CA ASP A 120 0.10 -3.02 11.55
C ASP A 120 1.56 -2.55 11.68
N ARG A 121 1.93 -2.00 12.85
CA ARG A 121 3.30 -1.57 13.14
C ARG A 121 3.56 -1.52 14.64
N VAL A 122 4.82 -1.72 15.02
CA VAL A 122 5.35 -1.37 16.35
C VAL A 122 6.47 -0.35 16.14
N VAL A 123 6.29 0.84 16.70
CA VAL A 123 7.17 1.99 16.48
C VAL A 123 8.40 1.89 17.39
N SER A 124 9.59 2.06 16.85
CA SER A 124 10.83 2.15 17.61
C SER A 124 10.82 3.32 18.59
N THR A 125 11.45 3.15 19.73
CA THR A 125 11.70 4.21 20.72
C THR A 125 12.90 5.09 20.36
N SER A 126 13.66 4.74 19.30
CA SER A 126 14.82 5.51 18.84
C SER A 126 14.44 6.91 18.36
N THR A 127 15.32 7.89 18.57
CA THR A 127 15.12 9.26 18.09
C THR A 127 15.06 9.32 16.57
N LEU A 128 15.92 8.55 15.90
CA LEU A 128 15.87 8.36 14.45
C LEU A 128 15.12 7.06 14.17
N ARG A 129 13.94 7.15 13.55
CA ARG A 129 13.12 6.00 13.21
C ARG A 129 12.30 6.26 11.95
N ILE A 130 11.92 5.18 11.27
CA ILE A 130 10.97 5.24 10.17
C ILE A 130 9.55 5.25 10.77
N ASP A 131 8.74 6.23 10.39
CA ASP A 131 7.34 6.33 10.79
C ASP A 131 6.45 6.44 9.55
N ILE A 132 5.85 5.33 9.13
CA ILE A 132 4.93 5.25 8.00
C ILE A 132 3.53 5.04 8.55
N ARG A 133 2.56 5.82 8.06
CA ARG A 133 1.15 5.71 8.49
C ARG A 133 0.55 4.38 8.03
N LEU A 134 -0.27 3.76 8.89
CA LEU A 134 -1.06 2.59 8.50
C LEU A 134 -2.01 2.96 7.35
N GLY A 135 -2.26 2.00 6.46
CA GLY A 135 -3.00 2.22 5.22
C GLY A 135 -2.15 2.80 4.08
N THR A 136 -0.90 3.20 4.32
CA THR A 136 -0.01 3.66 3.25
C THR A 136 0.26 2.53 2.28
N ARG A 137 0.13 2.83 0.97
CA ARG A 137 0.44 1.91 -0.13
C ARG A 137 1.81 2.26 -0.69
N ILE A 138 2.74 1.32 -0.63
CA ILE A 138 4.09 1.49 -1.15
C ILE A 138 4.34 0.45 -2.23
N THR A 139 5.05 0.85 -3.28
CA THR A 139 5.45 -0.09 -4.33
C THR A 139 6.38 -1.14 -3.72
N ALA A 140 6.06 -2.42 -3.93
CA ALA A 140 6.68 -3.55 -3.23
C ALA A 140 8.20 -3.57 -3.34
N HIS A 141 8.75 -3.31 -4.53
CA HIS A 141 10.20 -3.34 -4.74
C HIS A 141 10.98 -2.28 -3.95
N HIS A 142 10.33 -1.26 -3.40
CA HIS A 142 10.96 -0.29 -2.50
C HIS A 142 11.04 -0.79 -1.05
N THR A 143 10.46 -1.96 -0.75
CA THR A 143 10.37 -2.47 0.62
C THR A 143 11.06 -3.83 0.75
N SER A 144 11.55 -4.14 1.96
CA SER A 144 12.05 -5.48 2.29
C SER A 144 10.95 -6.55 2.15
N ILE A 145 9.71 -6.21 2.52
CA ILE A 145 8.55 -7.10 2.40
C ILE A 145 8.34 -7.52 0.94
N GLY A 146 8.38 -6.57 0.01
CA GLY A 146 8.18 -6.84 -1.40
C GLY A 146 9.31 -7.67 -2.04
N LYS A 147 10.53 -7.56 -1.51
CA LYS A 147 11.67 -8.36 -1.98
C LYS A 147 11.57 -9.85 -1.60
N ILE A 148 10.85 -10.16 -0.54
CA ILE A 148 10.73 -11.51 0.02
C ILE A 148 9.46 -12.22 -0.48
N HIS A 149 8.46 -11.48 -0.96
CA HIS A 149 7.17 -12.06 -1.36
C HIS A 149 7.30 -12.86 -2.66
N PRO A 150 7.02 -14.19 -2.66
CA PRO A 150 7.21 -15.06 -3.83
C PRO A 150 6.34 -14.71 -5.06
N GLY A 151 5.16 -14.14 -4.83
CA GLY A 151 4.25 -13.68 -5.88
C GLY A 151 4.56 -12.26 -6.41
N LEU A 152 5.52 -11.58 -5.78
CA LEU A 152 6.12 -10.34 -6.21
C LEU A 152 7.55 -10.62 -6.70
N SER A 153 7.78 -11.84 -7.22
CA SER A 153 9.10 -12.24 -7.64
C SER A 153 9.68 -11.18 -8.58
N VAL A 154 10.81 -10.67 -8.14
CA VAL A 154 11.57 -9.60 -8.79
C VAL A 154 11.74 -9.86 -10.30
N GLY A 155 11.75 -11.11 -10.73
CA GLY A 155 11.89 -11.53 -12.11
C GLY A 155 10.69 -11.23 -13.02
N GLU A 156 9.46 -11.27 -12.50
CA GLU A 156 8.25 -11.02 -13.32
C GLU A 156 7.79 -9.56 -13.25
N VAL A 157 8.04 -8.88 -12.14
CA VAL A 157 7.63 -7.48 -11.92
C VAL A 157 8.65 -6.50 -12.52
N TYR A 158 9.94 -6.83 -12.53
CA TYR A 158 10.99 -5.96 -13.05
C TYR A 158 10.87 -5.65 -14.56
N PRO A 159 10.63 -6.61 -15.46
CA PRO A 159 10.44 -6.30 -16.86
C PRO A 159 9.21 -5.43 -17.14
N ALA A 160 8.12 -5.62 -16.38
CA ALA A 160 6.89 -4.85 -16.53
C ALA A 160 7.02 -3.39 -16.06
N LEU A 161 7.88 -3.12 -15.07
CA LEU A 161 8.06 -1.79 -14.49
C LEU A 161 9.21 -0.99 -15.11
N PHE A 162 10.26 -1.65 -15.57
CA PHE A 162 11.52 -1.00 -15.97
C PHE A 162 11.95 -1.32 -17.41
N GLY A 163 11.19 -2.14 -18.14
CA GLY A 163 11.61 -2.61 -19.46
C GLY A 163 12.91 -3.44 -19.38
N ASN A 164 13.58 -3.62 -20.51
CA ASN A 164 14.85 -4.36 -20.60
C ASN A 164 16.09 -3.56 -20.13
N HIS A 165 15.90 -2.43 -19.44
CA HIS A 165 17.00 -1.67 -18.87
C HIS A 165 17.40 -2.29 -17.53
N GLY A 166 18.54 -2.98 -17.52
CA GLY A 166 19.09 -3.66 -16.34
C GLY A 166 19.16 -2.75 -15.11
N PHE A 167 18.65 -3.24 -14.01
CA PHE A 167 18.77 -2.57 -12.71
C PHE A 167 20.24 -2.65 -12.28
N HIS A 168 20.96 -1.55 -12.37
CA HIS A 168 22.24 -1.43 -11.68
C HIS A 168 21.95 -1.30 -10.20
N SER A 169 22.07 -2.42 -9.47
CA SER A 169 22.02 -2.46 -8.02
C SER A 169 23.10 -1.50 -7.47
N HIS A 170 22.65 -0.44 -6.79
CA HIS A 170 23.55 0.46 -6.05
C HIS A 170 23.96 -0.13 -4.71
N TYR A 171 23.66 -1.42 -4.45
CA TYR A 171 24.15 -2.15 -3.28
C TYR A 171 25.50 -2.78 -3.61
N PRO A 172 26.54 -2.52 -2.80
CA PRO A 172 27.83 -3.18 -2.96
C PRO A 172 27.66 -4.70 -2.87
N ALA A 173 28.33 -5.45 -3.74
CA ALA A 173 28.26 -6.91 -3.85
C ALA A 173 28.59 -7.68 -2.52
N ASP A 174 29.09 -7.00 -1.50
CA ASP A 174 29.39 -7.56 -0.18
C ASP A 174 28.14 -7.90 0.66
N HIS A 175 26.99 -7.26 0.39
CA HIS A 175 25.77 -7.58 1.14
C HIS A 175 25.16 -8.91 0.71
N GLN A 176 25.20 -9.25 -0.57
CA GLN A 176 24.73 -10.52 -1.09
C GLN A 176 25.50 -11.72 -0.53
N ARG A 177 26.82 -11.60 -0.40
CA ARG A 177 27.66 -12.69 0.18
C ARG A 177 27.42 -12.94 1.67
N ARG A 178 26.97 -11.95 2.42
CA ARG A 178 26.62 -12.12 3.84
C ARG A 178 25.25 -12.74 4.05
N GLU A 179 24.31 -12.47 3.17
CA GLU A 179 22.99 -13.11 3.22
C GLU A 179 23.07 -14.58 2.79
N ASP A 180 23.83 -14.91 1.74
CA ASP A 180 24.04 -16.29 1.32
C ASP A 180 24.80 -17.13 2.37
N ALA A 181 25.73 -16.53 3.10
CA ALA A 181 26.45 -17.20 4.19
C ALA A 181 25.59 -17.40 5.45
N ALA A 182 24.66 -16.50 5.74
CA ALA A 182 23.72 -16.63 6.87
C ALA A 182 22.61 -17.63 6.61
N PHE A 183 22.26 -17.91 5.34
CA PHE A 183 21.21 -18.85 4.94
C PHE A 183 21.72 -20.26 4.64
N GLY A 184 23.04 -20.48 4.53
CA GLY A 184 23.64 -21.75 4.12
C GLY A 184 23.82 -22.81 5.21
N ALA A 185 23.55 -22.49 6.48
CA ALA A 185 23.82 -23.41 7.61
C ALA A 185 22.56 -23.71 8.45
N GLY A 186 21.57 -24.39 7.87
CA GLY A 186 20.38 -24.81 8.65
C GLY A 186 19.44 -25.71 7.86
N THR A 187 19.72 -27.01 7.98
CA THR A 187 18.91 -28.12 7.46
C THR A 187 17.47 -28.17 8.02
N ASN A 188 16.55 -28.46 7.13
CA ASN A 188 15.23 -29.13 7.34
C ASN A 188 14.32 -28.62 8.48
N SER A 189 13.32 -27.82 8.14
CA SER A 189 11.98 -27.98 8.67
C SER A 189 10.92 -27.25 7.84
N PRO A 190 9.74 -27.82 7.61
CA PRO A 190 8.68 -27.24 6.79
C PRO A 190 7.77 -26.33 7.63
N ARG A 191 7.35 -25.25 7.05
CA ARG A 191 6.43 -24.20 7.50
C ARG A 191 7.12 -22.91 7.94
N ARG A 192 7.43 -22.08 6.95
CA ARG A 192 7.84 -20.68 7.18
C ARG A 192 6.59 -19.82 7.31
N ILE A 193 6.37 -19.30 8.50
CA ILE A 193 5.63 -18.05 8.70
C ILE A 193 6.70 -16.97 8.52
N LEU A 194 6.57 -16.16 7.47
CA LEU A 194 7.43 -15.00 7.25
C LEU A 194 6.82 -13.83 8.02
N LEU A 195 7.53 -13.36 9.00
CA LEU A 195 7.27 -12.10 9.69
C LEU A 195 8.02 -10.96 9.02
#